data_eed16a70d26cac048c0047dde6cdf446
#
_entry.id   eed16a70d26cac048c0047dde6cdf446
#
_cell.length_a   1.000
_cell.length_b   1.000
_cell.length_c   1.000
_cell.angle_alpha   90.00
_cell.angle_beta   90.00
_cell.angle_gamma   90.00
#
_symmetry.space_group_name_H-M   'P 1'
#
loop_
_entity.id
_entity.type
_entity.pdbx_description
1 polymer ?
#
loop_
_entity_poly.entity_id
_entity_poly.type
_entity_poly.pdbx_seq_one_letter_code
_entity_poly.pdbx_strand_id
1 'polypeptide(L)'
;MGGLLPCLAGLFLLAVVQPLSATEHIVLYRAGATDDAMWKDFRKYLAGKGFTMGVHDAPVSMEKQIETANRVNKEKALFMLAVELVSSDRTDAFIAVSNARKGKGLILNVDEVPGSHADRSGELASFIAAAFQRKVRAIPLFMFLGMDMPCVFVRLEMEKTRPADAFGRLHEGLLNYMKRGRDERERQGERRDSAP
;
A
#
# COMPACT_ATOMS: atom_id res chain seq x y z
N MET A 1 63.44 9.28 35.62
CA MET A 1 63.21 8.69 34.32
C MET A 1 61.79 8.16 34.34
N GLY A 2 60.85 8.93 33.79
CA GLY A 2 59.43 8.65 33.82
C GLY A 2 58.99 8.00 32.49
N GLY A 3 58.36 6.83 32.63
CA GLY A 3 57.74 6.16 31.50
C GLY A 3 56.25 6.51 31.40
N LEU A 4 55.87 7.21 30.30
CA LEU A 4 54.47 7.45 29.94
C LEU A 4 53.89 6.19 29.30
N LEU A 5 52.81 5.67 29.89
CA LEU A 5 51.92 4.69 29.23
C LEU A 5 50.89 5.44 28.36
N PRO A 6 50.70 5.09 27.10
CA PRO A 6 49.57 5.61 26.33
C PRO A 6 48.31 4.83 26.63
N CYS A 7 47.27 5.54 27.10
CA CYS A 7 45.88 5.06 27.15
C CYS A 7 45.36 4.85 25.72
N LEU A 8 45.18 3.62 25.32
CA LEU A 8 44.40 3.22 24.12
C LEU A 8 42.92 3.33 24.46
N ALA A 9 42.30 4.44 24.06
CA ALA A 9 40.84 4.58 24.08
C ALA A 9 40.24 3.75 22.92
N GLY A 10 39.75 2.57 23.27
CA GLY A 10 38.99 1.73 22.32
C GLY A 10 37.66 2.39 21.97
N LEU A 11 37.55 2.87 20.74
CA LEU A 11 36.30 3.37 20.15
C LEU A 11 35.42 2.15 19.84
N PHE A 12 34.47 1.85 20.73
CA PHE A 12 33.41 0.85 20.45
C PHE A 12 32.44 1.48 19.45
N LEU A 13 32.59 1.11 18.17
CA LEU A 13 31.58 1.36 17.15
C LEU A 13 30.36 0.47 17.47
N LEU A 14 29.38 1.03 18.16
CA LEU A 14 28.04 0.45 18.26
C LEU A 14 27.42 0.44 16.85
N ALA A 15 27.57 -0.67 16.13
CA ALA A 15 26.78 -0.93 14.94
C ALA A 15 25.33 -1.00 15.38
N VAL A 16 24.57 0.06 15.15
CA VAL A 16 23.11 0.06 15.26
C VAL A 16 22.62 -0.89 14.21
N VAL A 17 22.38 -2.13 14.63
CA VAL A 17 21.64 -3.12 13.81
C VAL A 17 20.24 -2.57 13.69
N GLN A 18 19.95 -1.87 12.58
CA GLN A 18 18.59 -1.48 12.25
C GLN A 18 17.78 -2.79 12.14
N PRO A 19 16.65 -2.91 12.87
CA PRO A 19 15.81 -4.08 12.73
C PRO A 19 15.44 -4.19 11.25
N LEU A 20 15.68 -5.37 10.66
CA LEU A 20 15.20 -5.71 9.32
C LEU A 20 13.72 -5.38 9.30
N SER A 21 13.34 -4.29 8.61
CA SER A 21 11.94 -3.92 8.45
C SER A 21 11.21 -5.13 7.89
N ALA A 22 10.22 -5.63 8.64
CA ALA A 22 9.37 -6.69 8.13
C ALA A 22 8.88 -6.29 6.74
N THR A 23 9.15 -7.13 5.75
CA THR A 23 8.78 -6.88 4.36
C THR A 23 7.26 -6.78 4.28
N GLU A 24 6.75 -5.62 3.94
CA GLU A 24 5.30 -5.38 3.91
C GLU A 24 4.71 -6.03 2.67
N HIS A 25 3.80 -7.01 2.87
CA HIS A 25 3.14 -7.70 1.76
C HIS A 25 1.88 -6.95 1.31
N ILE A 26 1.80 -6.64 0.03
CA ILE A 26 0.66 -5.96 -0.60
C ILE A 26 0.20 -6.72 -1.85
N VAL A 27 -1.02 -6.47 -2.29
CA VAL A 27 -1.53 -6.97 -3.56
C VAL A 27 -1.59 -5.84 -4.57
N LEU A 28 -1.08 -6.10 -5.76
CA LEU A 28 -1.18 -5.21 -6.92
C LEU A 28 -2.12 -5.80 -7.96
N TYR A 29 -3.13 -5.03 -8.35
CA TYR A 29 -3.94 -5.28 -9.53
C TYR A 29 -3.49 -4.35 -10.65
N ARG A 30 -3.11 -4.93 -11.78
CA ARG A 30 -2.90 -4.19 -13.02
C ARG A 30 -4.27 -3.87 -13.62
N ALA A 31 -4.64 -2.60 -13.64
CA ALA A 31 -5.90 -2.12 -14.19
C ALA A 31 -5.68 -1.41 -15.53
N GLY A 32 -6.72 -1.37 -16.35
CA GLY A 32 -6.72 -0.64 -17.61
C GLY A 32 -5.70 -1.16 -18.63
N ALA A 33 -5.38 -0.30 -19.58
CA ALA A 33 -4.42 -0.58 -20.67
C ALA A 33 -2.99 -0.17 -20.29
N THR A 34 -2.52 -0.57 -19.11
CA THR A 34 -1.17 -0.29 -18.64
C THR A 34 -0.12 -0.96 -19.53
N ASP A 35 0.85 -0.19 -20.02
CA ASP A 35 1.99 -0.67 -20.79
C ASP A 35 2.86 -1.64 -19.98
N ASP A 36 3.33 -2.73 -20.61
CA ASP A 36 4.10 -3.79 -19.94
C ASP A 36 5.45 -3.30 -19.37
N ALA A 37 6.12 -2.41 -20.08
CA ALA A 37 7.41 -1.88 -19.63
C ALA A 37 7.21 -0.97 -18.41
N MET A 38 6.23 -0.06 -18.47
CA MET A 38 5.87 0.79 -17.33
C MET A 38 5.44 -0.03 -16.11
N TRP A 39 4.64 -1.09 -16.32
CA TRP A 39 4.24 -1.98 -15.25
C TRP A 39 5.42 -2.71 -14.60
N LYS A 40 6.35 -3.19 -15.40
CA LYS A 40 7.58 -3.82 -14.92
C LYS A 40 8.43 -2.86 -14.09
N ASP A 41 8.61 -1.62 -14.57
CA ASP A 41 9.40 -0.61 -13.89
C ASP A 41 8.75 -0.17 -12.56
N PHE A 42 7.42 -0.03 -12.55
CA PHE A 42 6.66 0.26 -11.33
C PHE A 42 6.84 -0.83 -10.26
N ARG A 43 6.69 -2.09 -10.65
CA ARG A 43 6.90 -3.23 -9.73
C ARG A 43 8.33 -3.27 -9.20
N LYS A 44 9.32 -3.08 -10.08
CA LYS A 44 10.74 -3.03 -9.70
C LYS A 44 10.99 -1.89 -8.71
N TYR A 45 10.38 -0.73 -8.94
CA TYR A 45 10.48 0.40 -8.02
C TYR A 45 9.96 0.06 -6.62
N LEU A 46 8.74 -0.49 -6.52
CA LEU A 46 8.16 -0.87 -5.21
C LEU A 46 8.97 -1.98 -4.52
N ALA A 47 9.43 -2.98 -5.26
CA ALA A 47 10.30 -4.03 -4.72
C ALA A 47 11.59 -3.45 -4.14
N GLY A 48 12.21 -2.49 -4.84
CA GLY A 48 13.39 -1.75 -4.35
C GLY A 48 13.12 -0.88 -3.11
N LYS A 49 11.83 -0.62 -2.79
CA LYS A 49 11.39 0.07 -1.57
C LYS A 49 11.00 -0.87 -0.42
N GLY A 50 11.19 -2.18 -0.59
CA GLY A 50 10.98 -3.17 0.46
C GLY A 50 9.58 -3.79 0.48
N PHE A 51 8.74 -3.57 -0.56
CA PHE A 51 7.46 -4.26 -0.65
C PHE A 51 7.61 -5.67 -1.25
N THR A 52 6.94 -6.66 -0.65
CA THR A 52 6.60 -7.91 -1.31
C THR A 52 5.22 -7.78 -1.94
N MET A 53 5.02 -8.39 -3.11
CA MET A 53 3.82 -8.14 -3.89
C MET A 53 3.22 -9.42 -4.47
N GLY A 54 1.95 -9.69 -4.16
CA GLY A 54 1.07 -10.51 -4.99
C GLY A 54 0.64 -9.69 -6.21
N VAL A 55 0.79 -10.22 -7.42
CA VAL A 55 0.49 -9.47 -8.66
C VAL A 55 -0.57 -10.18 -9.47
N HIS A 56 -1.62 -9.46 -9.81
CA HIS A 56 -2.76 -9.97 -10.57
C HIS A 56 -3.21 -8.93 -11.62
N ASP A 57 -3.78 -9.42 -12.72
CA ASP A 57 -4.50 -8.57 -13.66
C ASP A 57 -5.95 -8.38 -13.19
N ALA A 58 -6.49 -7.18 -13.37
CA ALA A 58 -7.88 -6.89 -13.04
C ALA A 58 -8.80 -7.75 -13.92
N PRO A 59 -9.71 -8.54 -13.32
CA PRO A 59 -10.56 -9.44 -14.07
C PRO A 59 -11.57 -8.69 -14.95
N VAL A 60 -11.92 -9.32 -16.07
CA VAL A 60 -12.85 -8.75 -17.06
C VAL A 60 -14.29 -9.21 -16.87
N SER A 61 -14.56 -10.18 -15.99
CA SER A 61 -15.91 -10.68 -15.68
C SER A 61 -16.12 -10.86 -14.19
N MET A 62 -17.39 -10.91 -13.76
CA MET A 62 -17.77 -11.06 -12.35
C MET A 62 -17.33 -12.41 -11.78
N GLU A 63 -17.48 -13.49 -12.55
CA GLU A 63 -17.08 -14.84 -12.14
C GLU A 63 -15.57 -14.89 -11.86
N LYS A 64 -14.77 -14.37 -12.79
CA LYS A 64 -13.32 -14.30 -12.63
C LYS A 64 -12.92 -13.37 -11.46
N GLN A 65 -13.70 -12.31 -11.22
CA GLN A 65 -13.45 -11.44 -10.07
C GLN A 65 -13.65 -12.20 -8.76
N ILE A 66 -14.74 -12.97 -8.60
CA ILE A 66 -15.01 -13.73 -7.38
C ILE A 66 -13.93 -14.80 -7.17
N GLU A 67 -13.54 -15.53 -8.21
CA GLU A 67 -12.45 -16.51 -8.13
C GLU A 67 -11.12 -15.86 -7.70
N THR A 68 -10.82 -14.70 -8.29
CA THR A 68 -9.60 -13.95 -7.96
C THR A 68 -9.65 -13.40 -6.55
N ALA A 69 -10.79 -12.86 -6.10
CA ALA A 69 -10.98 -12.40 -4.74
C ALA A 69 -10.74 -13.53 -3.71
N ASN A 70 -11.31 -14.72 -3.95
CA ASN A 70 -11.10 -15.88 -3.09
C ASN A 70 -9.64 -16.32 -3.01
N ARG A 71 -8.85 -16.14 -4.06
CA ARG A 71 -7.41 -16.44 -4.07
C ARG A 71 -6.62 -15.35 -3.36
N VAL A 72 -6.86 -14.09 -3.70
CA VAL A 72 -6.17 -12.92 -3.16
C VAL A 72 -6.40 -12.76 -1.66
N ASN A 73 -7.61 -13.00 -1.15
CA ASN A 73 -7.91 -12.92 0.28
C ASN A 73 -7.08 -13.92 1.12
N LYS A 74 -6.57 -15.00 0.51
CA LYS A 74 -5.68 -15.98 1.19
C LYS A 74 -4.24 -15.47 1.33
N GLU A 75 -3.85 -14.45 0.58
CA GLU A 75 -2.49 -13.89 0.61
C GLU A 75 -2.20 -13.09 1.90
N LYS A 76 -3.24 -12.74 2.67
CA LYS A 76 -3.14 -11.97 3.92
C LYS A 76 -2.34 -10.68 3.77
N ALA A 77 -2.52 -10.00 2.65
CA ALA A 77 -1.86 -8.73 2.38
C ALA A 77 -2.41 -7.60 3.27
N LEU A 78 -1.61 -6.57 3.50
CA LEU A 78 -2.01 -5.40 4.26
C LEU A 78 -3.10 -4.60 3.57
N PHE A 79 -3.02 -4.50 2.26
CA PHE A 79 -3.99 -3.81 1.38
C PHE A 79 -3.78 -4.21 -0.07
N MET A 80 -4.74 -3.86 -0.90
CA MET A 80 -4.67 -3.99 -2.35
C MET A 80 -4.65 -2.63 -3.03
N LEU A 81 -3.76 -2.47 -4.01
CA LEU A 81 -3.74 -1.36 -4.94
C LEU A 81 -4.10 -1.84 -6.34
N ALA A 82 -5.21 -1.35 -6.88
CA ALA A 82 -5.49 -1.47 -8.31
C ALA A 82 -4.88 -0.26 -9.01
N VAL A 83 -3.93 -0.49 -9.90
CA VAL A 83 -3.14 0.58 -10.51
C VAL A 83 -3.27 0.56 -12.02
N GLU A 84 -3.65 1.71 -12.58
CA GLU A 84 -3.60 2.00 -14.01
C GLU A 84 -2.48 3.02 -14.24
N LEU A 85 -1.51 2.68 -15.10
CA LEU A 85 -0.40 3.56 -15.46
C LEU A 85 -0.65 4.14 -16.86
N VAL A 86 -0.65 5.46 -16.95
CA VAL A 86 -0.96 6.18 -18.19
C VAL A 86 0.18 7.15 -18.51
N SER A 87 0.66 7.08 -19.74
CA SER A 87 1.60 8.07 -20.25
C SER A 87 0.89 9.40 -20.50
N SER A 88 1.45 10.50 -19.98
CA SER A 88 0.89 11.85 -20.07
C SER A 88 2.02 12.89 -20.19
N ASP A 89 1.66 14.13 -20.40
CA ASP A 89 2.60 15.27 -20.40
C ASP A 89 2.82 15.87 -19.00
N ARG A 90 2.14 15.31 -18.00
CA ARG A 90 2.22 15.78 -16.60
C ARG A 90 2.11 14.60 -15.63
N THR A 91 2.64 14.81 -14.43
CA THR A 91 2.46 13.89 -13.32
C THR A 91 1.19 14.25 -12.55
N ASP A 92 0.21 13.35 -12.56
CA ASP A 92 -1.07 13.49 -11.88
C ASP A 92 -1.57 12.14 -11.35
N ALA A 93 -2.59 12.16 -10.49
CA ALA A 93 -3.24 10.96 -10.00
C ALA A 93 -4.74 11.13 -9.82
N PHE A 94 -5.50 10.12 -10.22
CA PHE A 94 -6.88 9.94 -9.82
C PHE A 94 -6.95 8.82 -8.80
N ILE A 95 -7.50 9.10 -7.62
CA ILE A 95 -7.55 8.17 -6.49
C ILE A 95 -9.02 7.89 -6.15
N ALA A 96 -9.38 6.61 -6.08
CA ALA A 96 -10.74 6.22 -5.77
C ALA A 96 -10.82 5.03 -4.82
N VAL A 97 -11.89 5.00 -4.03
CA VAL A 97 -12.31 3.89 -3.19
C VAL A 97 -13.67 3.38 -3.63
N SER A 98 -14.00 2.14 -3.26
CA SER A 98 -15.34 1.61 -3.49
C SER A 98 -16.37 2.38 -2.67
N ASN A 99 -17.53 2.66 -3.29
CA ASN A 99 -18.71 3.15 -2.60
C ASN A 99 -19.61 2.03 -2.07
N ALA A 100 -19.06 0.82 -1.91
CA ALA A 100 -19.75 -0.32 -1.35
C ALA A 100 -20.33 -0.01 0.03
N ARG A 101 -21.57 -0.46 0.28
CA ARG A 101 -22.23 -0.28 1.56
C ARG A 101 -21.63 -1.22 2.60
N LYS A 102 -21.54 -0.74 3.84
CA LYS A 102 -21.16 -1.59 4.97
C LYS A 102 -22.31 -2.54 5.26
N GLY A 103 -22.07 -3.83 5.17
CA GLY A 103 -23.06 -4.85 5.54
C GLY A 103 -23.42 -4.80 7.02
N LYS A 104 -24.65 -5.20 7.35
CA LYS A 104 -25.19 -5.16 8.73
C LYS A 104 -25.31 -6.55 9.37
N GLY A 105 -25.00 -7.63 8.65
CA GLY A 105 -25.19 -9.02 9.11
C GLY A 105 -23.86 -9.71 9.45
N LEU A 106 -24.00 -10.93 10.01
CA LEU A 106 -22.86 -11.85 10.20
C LEU A 106 -22.37 -12.45 8.88
N ILE A 107 -23.25 -12.51 7.88
CA ILE A 107 -22.95 -12.98 6.52
C ILE A 107 -23.07 -11.78 5.61
N LEU A 108 -21.98 -11.46 4.92
CA LEU A 108 -21.92 -10.36 3.97
C LEU A 108 -22.14 -10.86 2.55
N ASN A 109 -22.87 -10.08 1.76
CA ASN A 109 -22.91 -10.28 0.32
C ASN A 109 -21.56 -9.87 -0.32
N VAL A 110 -21.25 -10.40 -1.50
CA VAL A 110 -19.98 -10.12 -2.20
C VAL A 110 -19.74 -8.63 -2.44
N ASP A 111 -20.79 -7.86 -2.66
CA ASP A 111 -20.77 -6.41 -2.84
C ASP A 111 -20.63 -5.61 -1.53
N GLU A 112 -20.92 -6.23 -0.39
CA GLU A 112 -20.79 -5.63 0.95
C GLU A 112 -19.39 -5.86 1.56
N VAL A 113 -18.66 -6.90 1.12
CA VAL A 113 -17.34 -7.25 1.68
C VAL A 113 -16.37 -6.06 1.62
N PRO A 114 -16.19 -5.33 0.51
CA PRO A 114 -15.32 -4.16 0.47
C PRO A 114 -15.75 -3.04 1.42
N GLY A 115 -17.06 -2.95 1.71
CA GLY A 115 -17.64 -1.99 2.64
C GLY A 115 -17.20 -2.21 4.09
N SER A 116 -16.83 -3.43 4.48
CA SER A 116 -16.29 -3.72 5.81
C SER A 116 -14.94 -3.05 6.06
N HIS A 117 -14.20 -2.74 5.00
CA HIS A 117 -12.90 -2.07 5.01
C HIS A 117 -12.96 -0.61 4.56
N ALA A 118 -14.16 -0.02 4.43
CA ALA A 118 -14.35 1.34 3.88
C ALA A 118 -13.49 2.40 4.59
N ASP A 119 -13.46 2.37 5.93
CA ASP A 119 -12.71 3.34 6.73
C ASP A 119 -11.20 3.23 6.45
N ARG A 120 -10.64 2.02 6.45
CA ARG A 120 -9.22 1.77 6.19
C ARG A 120 -8.85 2.05 4.73
N SER A 121 -9.74 1.74 3.79
CA SER A 121 -9.57 2.07 2.37
C SER A 121 -9.57 3.58 2.16
N GLY A 122 -10.49 4.30 2.81
CA GLY A 122 -10.56 5.76 2.79
C GLY A 122 -9.33 6.41 3.39
N GLU A 123 -8.81 5.87 4.47
CA GLU A 123 -7.59 6.34 5.11
C GLU A 123 -6.37 6.15 4.20
N LEU A 124 -6.15 4.95 3.67
CA LEU A 124 -5.07 4.66 2.71
C LEU A 124 -5.16 5.59 1.50
N ALA A 125 -6.35 5.73 0.91
CA ALA A 125 -6.59 6.62 -0.21
C ALA A 125 -6.28 8.09 0.13
N SER A 126 -6.59 8.53 1.35
CA SER A 126 -6.33 9.90 1.80
C SER A 126 -4.85 10.22 1.89
N PHE A 127 -4.03 9.29 2.39
CA PHE A 127 -2.57 9.46 2.41
C PHE A 127 -1.98 9.51 1.00
N ILE A 128 -2.45 8.65 0.10
CA ILE A 128 -2.02 8.69 -1.31
C ILE A 128 -2.46 10.03 -1.94
N ALA A 129 -3.71 10.42 -1.75
CA ALA A 129 -4.26 11.65 -2.31
C ALA A 129 -3.52 12.91 -1.82
N ALA A 130 -3.12 12.94 -0.55
CA ALA A 130 -2.34 14.03 0.02
C ALA A 130 -0.99 14.20 -0.69
N ALA A 131 -0.27 13.12 -0.99
CA ALA A 131 1.01 13.15 -1.71
C ALA A 131 0.88 13.71 -3.15
N PHE A 132 -0.29 13.60 -3.75
CA PHE A 132 -0.59 14.17 -5.08
C PHE A 132 -1.38 15.48 -5.02
N GLN A 133 -1.74 15.97 -3.82
CA GLN A 133 -2.62 17.12 -3.62
C GLN A 133 -3.98 16.95 -4.35
N ARG A 134 -4.54 15.75 -4.28
CA ARG A 134 -5.80 15.38 -4.91
C ARG A 134 -6.86 15.01 -3.89
N LYS A 135 -8.12 14.90 -4.34
CA LYS A 135 -9.24 14.43 -3.51
C LYS A 135 -9.53 12.97 -3.83
N VAL A 136 -9.88 12.21 -2.80
CA VAL A 136 -10.40 10.85 -2.95
C VAL A 136 -11.81 10.89 -3.55
N ARG A 137 -12.10 9.97 -4.47
CA ARG A 137 -13.43 9.76 -5.04
C ARG A 137 -14.01 8.44 -4.53
N ALA A 138 -15.31 8.42 -4.26
CA ALA A 138 -16.04 7.20 -3.98
C ALA A 138 -16.86 6.82 -5.22
N ILE A 139 -16.55 5.69 -5.85
CA ILE A 139 -17.17 5.23 -7.09
C ILE A 139 -17.43 3.72 -7.04
N PRO A 140 -18.34 3.17 -7.85
CA PRO A 140 -18.47 1.74 -8.00
C PRO A 140 -17.21 1.16 -8.62
N LEU A 141 -16.54 0.25 -7.92
CA LEU A 141 -15.33 -0.42 -8.39
C LEU A 141 -15.54 -1.93 -8.41
N PHE A 142 -15.93 -2.42 -9.56
CA PHE A 142 -16.19 -3.84 -9.81
C PHE A 142 -15.01 -4.74 -9.40
N MET A 143 -13.78 -4.31 -9.65
CA MET A 143 -12.57 -5.06 -9.32
C MET A 143 -12.32 -5.25 -7.82
N PHE A 144 -13.13 -4.64 -6.96
CA PHE A 144 -13.04 -4.81 -5.51
C PHE A 144 -14.12 -5.72 -4.93
N LEU A 145 -15.04 -6.21 -5.75
CA LEU A 145 -16.08 -7.14 -5.27
C LEU A 145 -15.44 -8.37 -4.62
N GLY A 146 -15.89 -8.69 -3.41
CA GLY A 146 -15.41 -9.84 -2.64
C GLY A 146 -14.04 -9.68 -2.00
N MET A 147 -13.36 -8.52 -2.12
CA MET A 147 -12.07 -8.29 -1.49
C MET A 147 -12.22 -8.02 0.00
N ASP A 148 -11.60 -8.87 0.82
CA ASP A 148 -11.62 -8.80 2.29
C ASP A 148 -10.34 -8.15 2.84
N MET A 149 -10.02 -6.98 2.30
CA MET A 149 -8.91 -6.12 2.73
C MET A 149 -9.13 -4.68 2.28
N PRO A 150 -8.42 -3.68 2.86
CA PRO A 150 -8.45 -2.31 2.35
C PRO A 150 -8.04 -2.25 0.88
N CYS A 151 -8.83 -1.57 0.03
CA CYS A 151 -8.60 -1.49 -1.41
C CYS A 151 -8.64 -0.04 -1.90
N VAL A 152 -7.70 0.34 -2.76
CA VAL A 152 -7.66 1.65 -3.41
C VAL A 152 -7.35 1.49 -4.89
N PHE A 153 -8.09 2.21 -5.72
CA PHE A 153 -7.77 2.38 -7.13
C PHE A 153 -6.97 3.66 -7.34
N VAL A 154 -5.88 3.55 -8.08
CA VAL A 154 -5.01 4.66 -8.42
C VAL A 154 -4.72 4.63 -9.92
N ARG A 155 -5.18 5.65 -10.64
CA ARG A 155 -4.71 5.92 -12.00
C ARG A 155 -3.61 6.96 -11.91
N LEU A 156 -2.39 6.56 -12.27
CA LEU A 156 -1.22 7.42 -12.32
C LEU A 156 -1.00 7.92 -13.74
N GLU A 157 -1.11 9.21 -13.93
CA GLU A 157 -0.65 9.90 -15.14
C GLU A 157 0.80 10.35 -14.92
N MET A 158 1.69 9.99 -15.81
CA MET A 158 3.10 10.28 -15.64
C MET A 158 3.80 10.63 -16.95
N GLU A 159 4.76 11.50 -16.85
CA GLU A 159 5.66 11.81 -17.95
C GLU A 159 6.55 10.59 -18.26
N LYS A 160 6.67 10.24 -19.55
CA LYS A 160 7.53 9.13 -19.99
C LYS A 160 8.98 9.29 -19.53
N THR A 161 9.46 10.53 -19.46
CA THR A 161 10.84 10.86 -19.09
C THR A 161 11.11 10.86 -17.61
N ARG A 162 10.04 10.94 -16.76
CA ARG A 162 10.14 11.05 -15.29
C ARG A 162 9.13 10.20 -14.52
N PRO A 163 9.01 8.90 -14.82
CA PRO A 163 8.05 8.05 -14.12
C PRO A 163 8.35 7.94 -12.61
N ALA A 164 9.61 8.12 -12.22
CA ALA A 164 10.05 8.04 -10.84
C ALA A 164 9.37 9.08 -9.93
N ASP A 165 8.97 10.24 -10.46
CA ASP A 165 8.30 11.28 -9.66
C ASP A 165 6.91 10.82 -9.21
N ALA A 166 6.13 10.19 -10.12
CA ALA A 166 4.82 9.63 -9.79
C ALA A 166 4.94 8.45 -8.81
N PHE A 167 5.89 7.55 -9.05
CA PHE A 167 6.16 6.41 -8.17
C PHE A 167 6.62 6.86 -6.78
N GLY A 168 7.45 7.91 -6.71
CA GLY A 168 7.92 8.50 -5.45
C GLY A 168 6.78 9.05 -4.61
N ARG A 169 5.87 9.83 -5.20
CA ARG A 169 4.69 10.36 -4.51
C ARG A 169 3.75 9.26 -4.04
N LEU A 170 3.49 8.25 -4.88
CA LEU A 170 2.70 7.09 -4.45
C LEU A 170 3.35 6.40 -3.25
N HIS A 171 4.64 6.11 -3.33
CA HIS A 171 5.39 5.48 -2.25
C HIS A 171 5.35 6.32 -0.96
N GLU A 172 5.46 7.64 -1.04
CA GLU A 172 5.34 8.53 0.11
C GLU A 172 3.98 8.38 0.81
N GLY A 173 2.89 8.37 0.03
CA GLY A 173 1.55 8.14 0.56
C GLY A 173 1.42 6.79 1.26
N LEU A 174 1.96 5.71 0.67
CA LEU A 174 1.98 4.38 1.26
C LEU A 174 2.79 4.33 2.57
N LEU A 175 3.97 4.94 2.59
CA LEU A 175 4.80 5.01 3.79
C LEU A 175 4.09 5.73 4.94
N ASN A 176 3.43 6.85 4.65
CA ASN A 176 2.73 7.63 5.66
C ASN A 176 1.56 6.84 6.27
N TYR A 177 0.80 6.12 5.44
CA TYR A 177 -0.24 5.21 5.91
C TYR A 177 0.32 4.10 6.81
N MET A 178 1.39 3.43 6.40
CA MET A 178 1.99 2.34 7.17
C MET A 178 2.60 2.81 8.49
N LYS A 179 3.22 3.99 8.53
CA LYS A 179 3.75 4.58 9.77
C LYS A 179 2.63 4.79 10.78
N ARG A 180 1.53 5.40 10.37
CA ARG A 180 0.37 5.60 11.25
C ARG A 180 -0.15 4.28 11.81
N GLY A 181 -0.30 3.25 10.97
CA GLY A 181 -0.77 1.95 11.42
C GLY A 181 0.17 1.24 12.41
N ARG A 182 1.47 1.55 12.40
CA ARG A 182 2.45 1.09 13.40
C ARG A 182 2.28 1.83 14.72
N ASP A 183 2.22 3.15 14.67
CA ASP A 183 2.06 4.00 15.87
C ASP A 183 0.77 3.67 16.63
N GLU A 184 -0.32 3.34 15.93
CA GLU A 184 -1.58 2.93 16.55
C GLU A 184 -1.46 1.56 17.25
N ARG A 185 -0.74 0.60 16.66
CA ARG A 185 -0.50 -0.72 17.26
C ARG A 185 0.38 -0.62 18.51
N GLU A 186 1.41 0.19 18.49
CA GLU A 186 2.29 0.44 19.65
C GLU A 186 1.51 1.04 20.80
N ARG A 187 0.69 2.07 20.56
CA ARG A 187 -0.17 2.69 21.59
C ARG A 187 -1.21 1.72 22.16
N GLN A 188 -1.71 0.78 21.36
CA GLN A 188 -2.65 -0.24 21.84
C GLN A 188 -1.95 -1.32 22.68
N GLY A 189 -0.71 -1.68 22.35
CA GLY A 189 0.14 -2.56 23.14
C GLY A 189 0.41 -1.97 24.53
N GLU A 190 0.88 -0.73 24.61
CA GLU A 190 1.15 -0.03 25.87
C GLU A 190 -0.07 0.06 26.78
N ARG A 191 -1.27 0.26 26.23
CA ARG A 191 -2.52 0.29 27.00
C ARG A 191 -2.92 -1.06 27.57
N ARG A 192 -2.58 -2.16 26.90
CA ARG A 192 -2.85 -3.52 27.40
C ARG A 192 -1.92 -3.91 28.53
N ASP A 193 -0.66 -3.51 28.45
CA ASP A 193 0.35 -3.80 29.47
C ASP A 193 0.23 -2.91 30.71
N SER A 194 -0.50 -1.79 30.62
CA SER A 194 -0.77 -0.86 31.72
C SER A 194 -2.11 -1.05 32.40
N ALA A 195 -2.92 -2.02 31.96
CA ALA A 195 -4.18 -2.37 32.62
C ALA A 195 -3.87 -3.29 33.83
N PRO A 196 -4.33 -2.94 35.06
CA PRO A 196 -4.04 -3.69 36.28
C PRO A 196 -4.76 -5.05 36.32
#